data_5a3f9cfec87fb488a2fac9d9f872ff98
#
_entry.id   5a3f9cfec87fb488a2fac9d9f872ff98
#
_cell.length_a   1.000
_cell.length_b   1.000
_cell.length_c   1.000
_cell.angle_alpha   90.00
_cell.angle_beta   90.00
_cell.angle_gamma   90.00
#
_symmetry.space_group_name_H-M   'P 1'
#
loop_
_entity.id
_entity.type
_entity.pdbx_description
1 polymer ?
#
loop_
_entity_poly.entity_id
_entity_poly.type
_entity_poly.pdbx_seq_one_letter_code
_entity_poly.pdbx_strand_id
1 'polypeptide(L)'
;MSEQLSLEYLFKDRPPAATPADYDMLCVKVGGAELYGELMWPDGNYKKDRPCVILCHGYPGVARNDDLAFALRRIGCVVLTPHHRGAWGSQGTYLISNCVEDAVYLYNYVQSSSFREKYHIDPCAVFLIGHSMGGNSVLQAARKVKGLRGLVLLAPYDPTRFLRDRNEAPLRTLLETGFILHSDGIGAILEDIKRHLEDYAFEDAYPDIKDLNICCFTATLDTIAPPWMVKPLWSRLTAHKTETVQRLVELPSAHGFCNSRITLIRETALFLDAVLSRPMPTADGASL
;
A
#
# COMPACT_ATOMS: atom_id res chain seq x y z
N MET A 1 -22.02 16.53 7.63
CA MET A 1 -21.06 15.55 7.12
C MET A 1 -19.72 15.86 7.77
N SER A 2 -19.12 14.93 8.47
CA SER A 2 -17.84 15.18 9.15
C SER A 2 -16.73 14.98 8.12
N GLU A 3 -16.12 16.06 7.68
CA GLU A 3 -14.90 15.99 6.89
C GLU A 3 -13.82 15.24 7.68
N GLN A 4 -13.52 14.01 7.26
CA GLN A 4 -12.44 13.24 7.87
C GLN A 4 -11.08 13.62 7.27
N LEU A 5 -11.07 14.13 6.03
CA LEU A 5 -9.89 14.66 5.35
C LEU A 5 -10.09 16.13 4.97
N SER A 6 -9.06 16.94 5.14
CA SER A 6 -9.04 18.36 4.75
C SER A 6 -8.43 18.50 3.35
N LEU A 7 -9.18 18.12 2.31
CA LEU A 7 -8.71 18.07 0.91
C LEU A 7 -8.21 19.42 0.39
N GLU A 8 -8.67 20.53 0.93
CA GLU A 8 -8.22 21.90 0.58
C GLU A 8 -6.73 22.12 0.85
N TYR A 9 -6.10 21.30 1.72
CA TYR A 9 -4.66 21.36 2.01
C TYR A 9 -3.84 20.34 1.20
N LEU A 10 -4.42 19.63 0.26
CA LEU A 10 -3.70 18.59 -0.49
C LEU A 10 -2.46 19.15 -1.21
N PHE A 11 -2.56 20.37 -1.76
CA PHE A 11 -1.49 21.03 -2.51
C PHE A 11 -1.14 22.44 -1.98
N LYS A 12 -1.45 22.73 -0.73
CA LYS A 12 -1.06 23.98 -0.07
C LYS A 12 -0.69 23.73 1.38
N ASP A 13 0.11 24.63 1.95
CA ASP A 13 0.48 24.57 3.35
C ASP A 13 -0.71 24.84 4.26
N ARG A 14 -0.67 24.23 5.44
CA ARG A 14 -1.64 24.49 6.51
C ARG A 14 -1.19 25.68 7.35
N PRO A 15 -2.14 26.44 7.94
CA PRO A 15 -1.81 27.42 8.97
C PRO A 15 -1.08 26.75 10.15
N PRO A 16 -0.19 27.46 10.85
CA PRO A 16 0.43 26.94 12.06
C PRO A 16 -0.61 26.49 13.11
N ALA A 17 -0.34 25.36 13.75
CA ALA A 17 -1.13 24.82 14.85
C ALA A 17 -0.31 24.85 16.15
N ALA A 18 -1.00 24.89 17.30
CA ALA A 18 -0.33 24.83 18.61
C ALA A 18 0.48 23.53 18.81
N THR A 19 -0.01 22.41 18.24
CA THR A 19 0.73 21.17 18.13
C THR A 19 1.07 20.97 16.65
N PRO A 20 2.32 21.11 16.24
CA PRO A 20 2.71 20.99 14.84
C PRO A 20 2.56 19.55 14.34
N ALA A 21 2.39 19.40 13.03
CA ALA A 21 2.60 18.13 12.36
C ALA A 21 4.08 17.79 12.43
N ASP A 22 4.40 16.48 12.56
CA ASP A 22 5.79 16.03 12.66
C ASP A 22 5.96 14.61 12.12
N TYR A 23 7.18 14.09 12.20
CA TYR A 23 7.53 12.72 11.87
C TYR A 23 8.59 12.20 12.85
N ASP A 24 8.70 10.87 12.93
CA ASP A 24 9.68 10.17 13.72
C ASP A 24 10.12 8.88 13.02
N MET A 25 11.15 8.26 13.51
CA MET A 25 11.58 6.96 13.02
C MET A 25 10.54 5.89 13.42
N LEU A 26 10.02 5.18 12.44
CA LEU A 26 9.35 3.90 12.69
C LEU A 26 10.43 2.86 13.02
N CYS A 27 10.31 2.21 14.17
CA CYS A 27 11.16 1.10 14.56
C CYS A 27 10.30 0.03 15.23
N VAL A 28 10.16 -1.13 14.60
CA VAL A 28 9.38 -2.27 15.09
C VAL A 28 10.13 -3.58 14.86
N LYS A 29 9.83 -4.60 15.65
CA LYS A 29 10.47 -5.91 15.52
C LYS A 29 9.52 -6.90 14.82
N VAL A 30 9.89 -7.37 13.64
CA VAL A 30 9.12 -8.30 12.82
C VAL A 30 9.95 -9.54 12.52
N GLY A 31 9.45 -10.72 12.84
CA GLY A 31 10.17 -11.99 12.60
C GLY A 31 11.56 -12.06 13.24
N GLY A 32 11.76 -11.34 14.36
CA GLY A 32 13.05 -11.27 15.04
C GLY A 32 14.00 -10.18 14.52
N ALA A 33 13.71 -9.53 13.42
CA ALA A 33 14.49 -8.45 12.78
C ALA A 33 13.89 -7.07 13.08
N GLU A 34 14.72 -6.05 13.23
CA GLU A 34 14.27 -4.66 13.34
C GLU A 34 13.96 -4.10 11.95
N LEU A 35 12.72 -3.66 11.79
CA LEU A 35 12.22 -2.98 10.61
C LEU A 35 12.15 -1.49 10.89
N TYR A 36 12.75 -0.69 10.02
CA TYR A 36 12.79 0.75 10.10
C TYR A 36 11.89 1.40 9.05
N GLY A 37 11.68 2.71 9.18
CA GLY A 37 10.91 3.52 8.26
C GLY A 37 10.62 4.89 8.85
N GLU A 38 9.63 5.56 8.27
CA GLU A 38 9.14 6.84 8.79
C GLU A 38 7.70 6.70 9.26
N LEU A 39 7.36 7.40 10.32
CA LEU A 39 6.02 7.55 10.86
C LEU A 39 5.72 9.05 10.92
N MET A 40 4.68 9.48 10.22
CA MET A 40 4.28 10.87 10.12
C MET A 40 2.88 11.06 10.70
N TRP A 41 2.64 12.17 11.41
CA TRP A 41 1.31 12.51 11.92
C TRP A 41 0.93 13.95 11.60
N PRO A 42 -0.37 14.23 11.42
CA PRO A 42 -0.88 15.56 11.13
C PRO A 42 -0.83 16.46 12.37
N ASP A 43 -1.04 17.74 12.18
CA ASP A 43 -1.10 18.74 13.26
C ASP A 43 -2.29 18.54 14.21
N GLY A 44 -2.28 19.23 15.34
CA GLY A 44 -3.28 19.14 16.41
C GLY A 44 -4.64 19.78 16.06
N ASN A 45 -4.82 20.33 14.85
CA ASN A 45 -6.12 20.85 14.41
C ASN A 45 -7.10 19.72 14.05
N TYR A 46 -6.61 18.49 13.85
CA TYR A 46 -7.45 17.30 13.68
C TYR A 46 -7.91 16.79 15.04
N LYS A 47 -9.16 17.07 15.40
CA LYS A 47 -9.75 16.74 16.71
C LYS A 47 -10.39 15.34 16.78
N LYS A 48 -10.51 14.65 15.63
CA LYS A 48 -11.13 13.31 15.55
C LYS A 48 -10.04 12.25 15.41
N ASP A 49 -10.44 11.01 15.65
CA ASP A 49 -9.62 9.87 15.30
C ASP A 49 -9.31 9.89 13.80
N ARG A 50 -8.09 9.54 13.46
CA ARG A 50 -7.46 9.81 12.16
C ARG A 50 -7.39 8.55 11.31
N PRO A 51 -7.55 8.65 9.99
CA PRO A 51 -7.19 7.56 9.09
C PRO A 51 -5.69 7.26 9.21
N CYS A 52 -5.36 5.98 9.09
CA CYS A 52 -3.98 5.51 9.06
C CYS A 52 -3.66 4.88 7.69
N VAL A 53 -2.51 5.23 7.13
CA VAL A 53 -2.03 4.72 5.86
C VAL A 53 -0.69 4.03 6.07
N ILE A 54 -0.56 2.79 5.59
CA ILE A 54 0.71 2.07 5.50
C ILE A 54 1.08 2.03 4.02
N LEU A 55 2.17 2.71 3.64
CA LEU A 55 2.61 2.90 2.26
C LEU A 55 3.90 2.09 2.01
N CYS A 56 3.75 0.93 1.37
CA CYS A 56 4.82 -0.01 1.10
C CYS A 56 5.52 0.28 -0.23
N HIS A 57 6.85 0.38 -0.20
CA HIS A 57 7.68 0.56 -1.40
C HIS A 57 7.76 -0.73 -2.23
N GLY A 58 8.16 -0.60 -3.51
CA GLY A 58 8.41 -1.70 -4.43
C GLY A 58 9.84 -2.25 -4.33
N TYR A 59 10.30 -2.86 -5.43
CA TYR A 59 11.64 -3.42 -5.58
C TYR A 59 12.47 -2.51 -6.51
N PRO A 60 13.71 -2.17 -6.18
CA PRO A 60 14.40 -2.37 -4.91
C PRO A 60 14.10 -1.30 -3.84
N GLY A 61 13.05 -0.48 -4.02
CA GLY A 61 12.59 0.47 -3.02
C GLY A 61 13.08 1.90 -3.19
N VAL A 62 13.66 2.28 -4.34
CA VAL A 62 14.12 3.66 -4.58
C VAL A 62 12.97 4.66 -4.74
N ALA A 63 11.80 4.22 -5.20
CA ALA A 63 10.59 5.03 -5.28
C ALA A 63 9.74 4.81 -4.01
N ARG A 64 9.94 5.63 -2.98
CA ARG A 64 9.24 5.51 -1.70
C ARG A 64 7.88 6.22 -1.69
N ASN A 65 7.60 7.06 -2.67
CA ASN A 65 6.39 7.88 -2.78
C ASN A 65 6.23 8.89 -1.62
N ASP A 66 7.30 9.49 -1.17
CA ASP A 66 7.33 10.43 -0.05
C ASP A 66 6.42 11.64 -0.30
N ASP A 67 6.32 12.12 -1.54
CA ASP A 67 5.40 13.18 -1.95
C ASP A 67 3.93 12.83 -1.67
N LEU A 68 3.52 11.59 -1.93
CA LEU A 68 2.20 11.07 -1.58
C LEU A 68 2.04 10.97 -0.06
N ALA A 69 3.05 10.45 0.65
CA ALA A 69 3.02 10.32 2.10
C ALA A 69 2.82 11.68 2.79
N PHE A 70 3.63 12.69 2.41
CA PHE A 70 3.49 14.05 2.94
C PHE A 70 2.15 14.70 2.58
N ALA A 71 1.62 14.45 1.38
CA ALA A 71 0.32 14.96 0.98
C ALA A 71 -0.81 14.35 1.81
N LEU A 72 -0.81 13.04 2.03
CA LEU A 72 -1.80 12.35 2.85
C LEU A 72 -1.72 12.78 4.33
N ARG A 73 -0.50 12.90 4.90
CA ARG A 73 -0.33 13.46 6.24
C ARG A 73 -0.92 14.87 6.33
N ARG A 74 -0.67 15.73 5.35
CA ARG A 74 -1.14 17.13 5.34
C ARG A 74 -2.65 17.25 5.35
N ILE A 75 -3.38 16.30 4.76
CA ILE A 75 -4.86 16.29 4.77
C ILE A 75 -5.46 15.54 5.95
N GLY A 76 -4.64 14.97 6.87
CA GLY A 76 -5.11 14.43 8.15
C GLY A 76 -4.82 12.97 8.42
N CYS A 77 -4.13 12.25 7.53
CA CYS A 77 -3.76 10.87 7.79
C CYS A 77 -2.51 10.76 8.68
N VAL A 78 -2.47 9.74 9.53
CA VAL A 78 -1.20 9.20 10.04
C VAL A 78 -0.63 8.25 8.98
N VAL A 79 0.64 8.41 8.64
CA VAL A 79 1.25 7.67 7.52
C VAL A 79 2.51 6.95 7.99
N LEU A 80 2.59 5.67 7.70
CA LEU A 80 3.78 4.84 7.89
C LEU A 80 4.39 4.51 6.52
N THR A 81 5.69 4.76 6.36
CA THR A 81 6.46 4.36 5.17
C THR A 81 7.57 3.41 5.61
N PRO A 82 7.25 2.11 5.77
CA PRO A 82 8.23 1.13 6.19
C PRO A 82 9.27 0.88 5.12
N HIS A 83 10.50 0.55 5.56
CA HIS A 83 11.50 -0.13 4.75
C HIS A 83 11.39 -1.62 5.06
N HIS A 84 11.02 -2.43 4.08
CA HIS A 84 10.88 -3.87 4.27
C HIS A 84 12.16 -4.51 4.81
N ARG A 85 12.04 -5.67 5.50
CA ARG A 85 13.21 -6.44 5.96
C ARG A 85 14.23 -6.61 4.84
N GLY A 86 15.52 -6.36 5.14
CA GLY A 86 16.60 -6.39 4.16
C GLY A 86 16.69 -5.17 3.24
N ALA A 87 15.85 -4.14 3.41
CA ALA A 87 15.90 -2.92 2.62
C ALA A 87 16.25 -1.70 3.47
N TRP A 88 17.07 -0.80 2.94
CA TRP A 88 17.29 0.57 3.46
C TRP A 88 17.60 0.67 4.95
N GLY A 89 18.42 -0.25 5.47
CA GLY A 89 18.86 -0.29 6.87
C GLY A 89 18.01 -1.18 7.77
N SER A 90 16.85 -1.63 7.35
CA SER A 90 16.09 -2.66 8.06
C SER A 90 16.88 -3.97 8.11
N GLN A 91 16.85 -4.63 9.26
CA GLN A 91 17.50 -5.91 9.45
C GLN A 91 16.78 -7.05 8.71
N GLY A 92 17.35 -8.25 8.77
CA GLY A 92 16.80 -9.44 8.15
C GLY A 92 17.11 -9.54 6.66
N THR A 93 16.39 -10.40 5.96
CA THR A 93 16.63 -10.73 4.55
C THR A 93 15.43 -10.29 3.69
N TYR A 94 15.72 -9.67 2.55
CA TYR A 94 14.68 -9.28 1.61
C TYR A 94 14.16 -10.52 0.87
N LEU A 95 12.88 -10.84 1.11
CA LEU A 95 12.09 -11.84 0.39
C LEU A 95 10.71 -11.26 0.14
N ILE A 96 10.00 -11.71 -0.88
CA ILE A 96 8.64 -11.22 -1.17
C ILE A 96 7.68 -11.66 -0.05
N SER A 97 7.84 -12.88 0.47
CA SER A 97 7.09 -13.37 1.63
C SER A 97 7.31 -12.51 2.87
N ASN A 98 8.55 -12.08 3.12
CA ASN A 98 8.85 -11.17 4.23
C ASN A 98 8.16 -9.80 4.04
N CYS A 99 8.10 -9.27 2.83
CA CYS A 99 7.39 -8.00 2.57
C CYS A 99 5.87 -8.12 2.84
N VAL A 100 5.27 -9.27 2.54
CA VAL A 100 3.86 -9.56 2.88
C VAL A 100 3.67 -9.61 4.40
N GLU A 101 4.54 -10.33 5.11
CA GLU A 101 4.50 -10.44 6.57
C GLU A 101 4.71 -9.08 7.25
N ASP A 102 5.62 -8.25 6.75
CA ASP A 102 5.87 -6.90 7.23
C ASP A 102 4.59 -6.05 7.14
N ALA A 103 3.90 -6.09 6.01
CA ALA A 103 2.65 -5.36 5.81
C ALA A 103 1.53 -5.84 6.76
N VAL A 104 1.40 -7.15 6.94
CA VAL A 104 0.44 -7.76 7.90
C VAL A 104 0.78 -7.35 9.33
N TYR A 105 2.07 -7.43 9.72
CA TYR A 105 2.51 -7.03 11.05
C TYR A 105 2.20 -5.56 11.32
N LEU A 106 2.53 -4.67 10.38
CA LEU A 106 2.30 -3.23 10.53
C LEU A 106 0.81 -2.90 10.61
N TYR A 107 -0.04 -3.59 9.83
CA TYR A 107 -1.47 -3.46 9.99
C TYR A 107 -1.93 -3.79 11.41
N ASN A 108 -1.48 -4.91 11.98
CA ASN A 108 -1.82 -5.28 13.35
C ASN A 108 -1.19 -4.33 14.38
N TYR A 109 0.01 -3.83 14.13
CA TYR A 109 0.70 -2.88 15.00
C TYR A 109 -0.08 -1.56 15.14
N VAL A 110 -0.56 -1.00 14.04
CA VAL A 110 -1.37 0.23 14.10
C VAL A 110 -2.74 0.02 14.73
N GLN A 111 -3.22 -1.22 14.81
CA GLN A 111 -4.45 -1.60 15.49
C GLN A 111 -4.27 -1.79 17.01
N SER A 112 -3.03 -1.82 17.52
CA SER A 112 -2.78 -1.95 18.95
C SER A 112 -3.32 -0.75 19.71
N SER A 113 -3.85 -0.96 20.94
CA SER A 113 -4.41 0.11 21.77
C SER A 113 -3.39 1.22 22.03
N SER A 114 -2.13 0.86 22.33
CA SER A 114 -1.07 1.83 22.59
C SER A 114 -0.76 2.72 21.37
N PHE A 115 -0.74 2.18 20.16
CA PHE A 115 -0.52 2.98 18.94
C PHE A 115 -1.72 3.86 18.64
N ARG A 116 -2.94 3.31 18.72
CA ARG A 116 -4.19 4.04 18.46
C ARG A 116 -4.38 5.22 19.43
N GLU A 117 -4.14 5.01 20.70
CA GLU A 117 -4.23 6.06 21.73
C GLU A 117 -3.19 7.16 21.50
N LYS A 118 -1.92 6.77 21.22
CA LYS A 118 -0.82 7.72 21.01
C LYS A 118 -1.05 8.62 19.79
N TYR A 119 -1.54 8.07 18.69
CA TYR A 119 -1.69 8.78 17.41
C TYR A 119 -3.14 9.08 17.03
N HIS A 120 -4.10 8.80 17.91
CA HIS A 120 -5.54 9.00 17.68
C HIS A 120 -6.02 8.35 16.39
N ILE A 121 -5.77 7.04 16.25
CA ILE A 121 -6.14 6.28 15.06
C ILE A 121 -7.58 5.75 15.15
N ASP A 122 -8.36 5.99 14.10
CA ASP A 122 -9.63 5.29 13.89
C ASP A 122 -9.32 3.84 13.43
N PRO A 123 -9.64 2.82 14.24
CA PRO A 123 -9.38 1.42 13.88
C PRO A 123 -10.12 0.97 12.63
N CYS A 124 -11.21 1.66 12.27
CA CYS A 124 -12.02 1.37 11.09
C CYS A 124 -11.54 2.13 9.84
N ALA A 125 -10.46 2.91 9.92
CA ALA A 125 -9.97 3.76 8.85
C ALA A 125 -8.49 3.49 8.50
N VAL A 126 -8.09 2.22 8.45
CA VAL A 126 -6.73 1.82 8.07
C VAL A 126 -6.69 1.41 6.60
N PHE A 127 -5.76 2.00 5.85
CA PHE A 127 -5.53 1.74 4.43
C PHE A 127 -4.15 1.15 4.19
N LEU A 128 -4.06 0.24 3.23
CA LEU A 128 -2.79 -0.25 2.68
C LEU A 128 -2.59 0.36 1.29
N ILE A 129 -1.43 0.91 1.05
CA ILE A 129 -1.00 1.43 -0.26
C ILE A 129 0.31 0.75 -0.63
N GLY A 130 0.45 0.29 -1.87
CA GLY A 130 1.69 -0.34 -2.31
C GLY A 130 2.04 -0.02 -3.75
N HIS A 131 3.33 0.22 -4.02
CA HIS A 131 3.85 0.48 -5.34
C HIS A 131 4.61 -0.72 -5.90
N SER A 132 4.36 -1.09 -7.16
CA SER A 132 5.11 -2.15 -7.84
C SER A 132 5.04 -3.48 -7.08
N MET A 133 6.19 -4.06 -6.70
CA MET A 133 6.28 -5.26 -5.85
C MET A 133 5.60 -5.05 -4.49
N GLY A 134 5.69 -3.83 -3.92
CA GLY A 134 4.93 -3.46 -2.71
C GLY A 134 3.42 -3.50 -2.95
N GLY A 135 2.96 -3.26 -4.17
CA GLY A 135 1.56 -3.44 -4.58
C GLY A 135 1.11 -4.90 -4.44
N ASN A 136 1.95 -5.87 -4.83
CA ASN A 136 1.69 -7.28 -4.55
C ASN A 136 1.69 -7.54 -3.04
N SER A 137 2.69 -7.05 -2.31
CA SER A 137 2.81 -7.29 -0.87
C SER A 137 1.58 -6.83 -0.10
N VAL A 138 1.05 -5.64 -0.38
CA VAL A 138 -0.17 -5.13 0.28
C VAL A 138 -1.44 -5.85 -0.20
N LEU A 139 -1.48 -6.29 -1.46
CA LEU A 139 -2.58 -7.13 -1.97
C LEU A 139 -2.67 -8.45 -1.21
N GLN A 140 -1.53 -9.14 -1.04
CA GLN A 140 -1.48 -10.40 -0.30
C GLN A 140 -1.70 -10.20 1.22
N ALA A 141 -1.25 -9.07 1.77
CA ALA A 141 -1.54 -8.70 3.17
C ALA A 141 -3.04 -8.45 3.37
N ALA A 142 -3.72 -7.78 2.42
CA ALA A 142 -5.15 -7.52 2.48
C ALA A 142 -6.00 -8.80 2.58
N ARG A 143 -5.54 -9.92 2.03
CA ARG A 143 -6.17 -11.25 2.14
C ARG A 143 -6.07 -11.85 3.55
N LYS A 144 -5.08 -11.41 4.34
CA LYS A 144 -4.73 -11.99 5.65
C LYS A 144 -5.23 -11.17 6.83
N VAL A 145 -5.61 -9.92 6.61
CA VAL A 145 -6.08 -9.00 7.65
C VAL A 145 -7.60 -8.83 7.59
N LYS A 146 -8.22 -8.48 8.71
CA LYS A 146 -9.67 -8.21 8.78
C LYS A 146 -9.93 -6.74 9.10
N GLY A 147 -10.98 -6.18 8.53
CA GLY A 147 -11.37 -4.80 8.80
C GLY A 147 -10.55 -3.74 8.07
N LEU A 148 -9.80 -4.14 7.03
CA LEU A 148 -9.10 -3.19 6.16
C LEU A 148 -10.11 -2.24 5.50
N ARG A 149 -9.88 -0.93 5.64
CA ARG A 149 -10.80 0.08 5.09
C ARG A 149 -10.71 0.20 3.58
N GLY A 150 -9.50 0.10 3.03
CA GLY A 150 -9.29 0.16 1.58
C GLY A 150 -7.86 -0.17 1.19
N LEU A 151 -7.70 -0.50 -0.08
CA LEU A 151 -6.45 -0.91 -0.72
C LEU A 151 -6.15 0.02 -1.90
N VAL A 152 -4.93 0.53 -2.00
CA VAL A 152 -4.46 1.31 -3.16
C VAL A 152 -3.25 0.63 -3.79
N LEU A 153 -3.35 0.32 -5.06
CA LEU A 153 -2.32 -0.36 -5.83
C LEU A 153 -1.75 0.62 -6.86
N LEU A 154 -0.46 0.91 -6.77
CA LEU A 154 0.26 1.82 -7.66
C LEU A 154 1.15 1.00 -8.59
N ALA A 155 0.77 0.85 -9.87
CA ALA A 155 1.47 0.01 -10.85
C ALA A 155 1.90 -1.35 -10.24
N PRO A 156 0.97 -2.15 -9.70
CA PRO A 156 1.32 -3.35 -8.97
C PRO A 156 1.99 -4.38 -9.88
N TYR A 157 3.05 -5.02 -9.38
CA TYR A 157 3.80 -6.05 -10.09
C TYR A 157 3.44 -7.43 -9.60
N ASP A 158 2.99 -8.30 -10.50
CA ASP A 158 2.74 -9.73 -10.20
C ASP A 158 4.04 -10.53 -10.40
N PRO A 159 4.73 -10.94 -9.31
CA PRO A 159 6.00 -11.67 -9.43
C PRO A 159 5.84 -13.08 -9.99
N THR A 160 4.62 -13.62 -9.98
CA THR A 160 4.36 -14.99 -10.45
C THR A 160 4.09 -15.08 -11.94
N ARG A 161 3.73 -13.96 -12.57
CA ARG A 161 3.23 -13.93 -13.95
C ARG A 161 4.16 -14.58 -14.94
N PHE A 162 5.42 -14.16 -14.96
CA PHE A 162 6.41 -14.71 -15.90
C PHE A 162 6.79 -16.15 -15.57
N LEU A 163 6.76 -16.54 -14.30
CA LEU A 163 7.03 -17.93 -13.90
C LEU A 163 5.91 -18.87 -14.36
N ARG A 164 4.66 -18.43 -14.26
CA ARG A 164 3.50 -19.17 -14.79
C ARG A 164 3.56 -19.34 -16.29
N ASP A 165 4.05 -18.35 -17.01
CA ASP A 165 4.27 -18.39 -18.45
C ASP A 165 5.57 -19.14 -18.84
N ARG A 166 6.27 -19.77 -17.86
CA ARG A 166 7.55 -20.47 -18.03
C ARG A 166 8.66 -19.61 -18.65
N ASN A 167 8.61 -18.31 -18.38
CA ASN A 167 9.59 -17.33 -18.84
C ASN A 167 10.15 -16.54 -17.65
N GLU A 168 11.18 -17.07 -17.00
CA GLU A 168 11.79 -16.46 -15.81
C GLU A 168 12.63 -15.20 -16.13
N ALA A 169 13.05 -15.02 -17.38
CA ALA A 169 14.05 -14.01 -17.74
C ALA A 169 13.66 -12.55 -17.37
N PRO A 170 12.43 -12.05 -17.64
CA PRO A 170 12.07 -10.70 -17.26
C PRO A 170 12.08 -10.46 -15.76
N LEU A 171 11.63 -11.46 -14.98
CA LEU A 171 11.66 -11.38 -13.51
C LEU A 171 13.10 -11.36 -13.01
N ARG A 172 13.98 -12.22 -13.53
CA ARG A 172 15.40 -12.26 -13.18
C ARG A 172 16.08 -10.92 -13.46
N THR A 173 15.85 -10.32 -14.64
CA THR A 173 16.38 -9.00 -14.99
C THR A 173 15.91 -7.92 -14.01
N LEU A 174 14.64 -7.94 -13.59
CA LEU A 174 14.17 -7.03 -12.55
C LEU A 174 14.91 -7.26 -11.22
N LEU A 175 15.08 -8.52 -10.81
CA LEU A 175 15.73 -8.85 -9.53
C LEU A 175 17.21 -8.47 -9.50
N GLU A 176 17.90 -8.40 -10.65
CA GLU A 176 19.29 -7.92 -10.76
C GLU A 176 19.45 -6.45 -10.34
N THR A 177 18.39 -5.64 -10.40
CA THR A 177 18.43 -4.24 -9.93
C THR A 177 18.51 -4.11 -8.40
N GLY A 178 18.28 -5.19 -7.68
CA GLY A 178 18.22 -5.22 -6.20
C GLY A 178 19.56 -5.41 -5.50
N PHE A 179 20.69 -5.10 -6.13
CA PHE A 179 22.04 -5.25 -5.56
C PHE A 179 22.26 -4.47 -4.25
N ILE A 180 21.40 -3.50 -3.94
CA ILE A 180 21.44 -2.70 -2.70
C ILE A 180 20.67 -3.34 -1.56
N LEU A 181 19.91 -4.41 -1.80
CA LEU A 181 19.12 -5.11 -0.79
C LEU A 181 19.97 -6.19 -0.12
N HIS A 182 19.78 -6.34 1.18
CA HIS A 182 20.33 -7.47 1.91
C HIS A 182 19.46 -8.70 1.65
N SER A 183 19.95 -9.61 0.83
CA SER A 183 19.28 -10.87 0.46
C SER A 183 20.31 -11.99 0.31
N ASP A 184 19.87 -13.25 0.38
CA ASP A 184 20.70 -14.43 0.09
C ASP A 184 20.85 -14.65 -1.43
N GLY A 185 20.74 -13.58 -2.21
CA GLY A 185 20.87 -13.52 -3.65
C GLY A 185 19.54 -13.74 -4.41
N ILE A 186 19.60 -13.48 -5.73
CA ILE A 186 18.44 -13.57 -6.62
C ILE A 186 17.80 -14.97 -6.59
N GLY A 187 18.63 -16.02 -6.47
CA GLY A 187 18.15 -17.39 -6.37
C GLY A 187 17.21 -17.62 -5.19
N ALA A 188 17.53 -17.07 -4.03
CA ALA A 188 16.69 -17.18 -2.83
C ALA A 188 15.34 -16.45 -3.01
N ILE A 189 15.34 -15.27 -3.63
CA ILE A 189 14.12 -14.51 -3.92
C ILE A 189 13.25 -15.28 -4.95
N LEU A 190 13.86 -15.84 -5.97
CA LEU A 190 13.15 -16.65 -6.97
C LEU A 190 12.51 -17.90 -6.37
N GLU A 191 13.24 -18.61 -5.50
CA GLU A 191 12.71 -19.80 -4.82
C GLU A 191 11.59 -19.43 -3.82
N ASP A 192 11.66 -18.26 -3.18
CA ASP A 192 10.58 -17.73 -2.37
C ASP A 192 9.32 -17.49 -3.21
N ILE A 193 9.44 -16.82 -4.36
CA ILE A 193 8.30 -16.59 -5.28
C ILE A 193 7.74 -17.92 -5.79
N LYS A 194 8.59 -18.89 -6.16
CA LYS A 194 8.16 -20.20 -6.63
C LYS A 194 7.38 -20.98 -5.57
N ARG A 195 7.79 -20.93 -4.32
CA ARG A 195 7.06 -21.56 -3.20
C ARG A 195 5.67 -20.96 -2.98
N HIS A 196 5.47 -19.70 -3.36
CA HIS A 196 4.23 -18.96 -3.22
C HIS A 196 3.55 -18.65 -4.57
N LEU A 197 3.82 -19.50 -5.60
CA LEU A 197 3.36 -19.24 -6.96
C LEU A 197 1.84 -19.06 -7.06
N GLU A 198 1.09 -19.86 -6.30
CA GLU A 198 -0.38 -19.77 -6.24
C GLU A 198 -0.85 -18.62 -5.32
N ASP A 199 -0.13 -18.39 -4.22
CA ASP A 199 -0.53 -17.37 -3.25
C ASP A 199 -0.35 -15.93 -3.75
N TYR A 200 0.67 -15.68 -4.60
CA TYR A 200 1.05 -14.32 -5.01
C TYR A 200 0.52 -13.89 -6.36
N ALA A 201 -0.16 -14.75 -7.09
CA ALA A 201 -0.82 -14.36 -8.31
C ALA A 201 -2.01 -13.44 -8.03
N PHE A 202 -2.15 -12.40 -8.84
CA PHE A 202 -3.22 -11.42 -8.66
C PHE A 202 -4.61 -12.04 -8.80
N GLU A 203 -4.80 -12.94 -9.76
CA GLU A 203 -6.09 -13.56 -10.04
C GLU A 203 -6.60 -14.41 -8.87
N ASP A 204 -5.68 -14.99 -8.10
CA ASP A 204 -6.01 -15.84 -6.95
C ASP A 204 -6.41 -15.02 -5.72
N ALA A 205 -6.10 -13.73 -5.70
CA ALA A 205 -6.55 -12.82 -4.65
C ALA A 205 -8.05 -12.45 -4.75
N TYR A 206 -8.66 -12.60 -5.93
CA TYR A 206 -10.03 -12.14 -6.19
C TYR A 206 -11.07 -12.58 -5.15
N PRO A 207 -11.15 -13.85 -4.70
CA PRO A 207 -12.18 -14.27 -3.76
C PRO A 207 -12.14 -13.50 -2.43
N ASP A 208 -10.94 -13.11 -2.00
CA ASP A 208 -10.70 -12.48 -0.71
C ASP A 208 -10.89 -10.97 -0.74
N ILE A 209 -10.74 -10.34 -1.93
CA ILE A 209 -10.72 -8.87 -2.07
C ILE A 209 -11.90 -8.29 -2.84
N LYS A 210 -12.76 -9.12 -3.43
CA LYS A 210 -13.87 -8.69 -4.32
C LYS A 210 -14.82 -7.69 -3.68
N ASP A 211 -14.93 -7.70 -2.36
CA ASP A 211 -15.79 -6.82 -1.57
C ASP A 211 -14.99 -5.77 -0.77
N LEU A 212 -13.73 -5.53 -1.13
CA LEU A 212 -12.92 -4.44 -0.58
C LEU A 212 -13.07 -3.15 -1.38
N ASN A 213 -12.86 -2.01 -0.72
CA ASN A 213 -12.63 -0.74 -1.42
C ASN A 213 -11.23 -0.79 -2.04
N ILE A 214 -11.13 -0.65 -3.37
CA ILE A 214 -9.86 -0.77 -4.10
C ILE A 214 -9.72 0.36 -5.10
N CYS A 215 -8.58 1.05 -5.09
CA CYS A 215 -8.13 1.91 -6.16
C CYS A 215 -6.85 1.35 -6.78
N CYS A 216 -6.84 1.11 -8.08
CA CYS A 216 -5.68 0.64 -8.80
C CYS A 216 -5.25 1.69 -9.82
N PHE A 217 -3.98 2.07 -9.79
CA PHE A 217 -3.35 2.93 -10.77
C PHE A 217 -2.48 2.10 -11.70
N THR A 218 -2.67 2.27 -13.01
CA THR A 218 -1.78 1.73 -14.03
C THR A 218 -1.17 2.85 -14.86
N ALA A 219 0.03 2.63 -15.37
CA ALA A 219 0.72 3.59 -16.22
C ALA A 219 0.81 3.05 -17.66
N THR A 220 0.29 3.80 -18.63
CA THR A 220 0.14 3.30 -20.01
C THR A 220 1.46 3.08 -20.73
N LEU A 221 2.55 3.70 -20.26
CA LEU A 221 3.90 3.57 -20.79
C LEU A 221 4.81 2.71 -19.88
N ASP A 222 4.22 1.97 -18.95
CA ASP A 222 4.95 1.12 -18.01
C ASP A 222 5.44 -0.16 -18.70
N THR A 223 6.75 -0.35 -18.72
CA THR A 223 7.40 -1.55 -19.27
C THR A 223 7.83 -2.55 -18.18
N ILE A 224 7.73 -2.15 -16.89
CA ILE A 224 8.08 -2.99 -15.74
C ILE A 224 6.85 -3.74 -15.23
N ALA A 225 5.79 -3.02 -14.90
CA ALA A 225 4.48 -3.55 -14.51
C ALA A 225 3.39 -3.06 -15.48
N PRO A 226 3.40 -3.53 -16.72
CA PRO A 226 2.47 -3.03 -17.74
C PRO A 226 1.01 -3.33 -17.35
N PRO A 227 0.05 -2.49 -17.82
CA PRO A 227 -1.36 -2.59 -17.41
C PRO A 227 -1.99 -3.97 -17.62
N TRP A 228 -1.49 -4.77 -18.55
CA TRP A 228 -2.01 -6.12 -18.80
C TRP A 228 -1.82 -7.08 -17.62
N MET A 229 -0.86 -6.82 -16.70
CA MET A 229 -0.65 -7.66 -15.51
C MET A 229 -1.85 -7.64 -14.57
N VAL A 230 -2.52 -6.52 -14.46
CA VAL A 230 -3.65 -6.33 -13.53
C VAL A 230 -5.00 -6.61 -14.21
N LYS A 231 -5.05 -6.61 -15.53
CA LYS A 231 -6.29 -6.77 -16.31
C LYS A 231 -7.14 -7.98 -15.93
N PRO A 232 -6.59 -9.20 -15.77
CA PRO A 232 -7.40 -10.38 -15.44
C PRO A 232 -8.12 -10.23 -14.10
N LEU A 233 -7.40 -9.79 -13.05
CA LEU A 233 -8.00 -9.48 -11.76
C LEU A 233 -9.07 -8.39 -11.88
N TRP A 234 -8.73 -7.28 -12.57
CA TRP A 234 -9.63 -6.14 -12.69
C TRP A 234 -10.92 -6.47 -13.44
N SER A 235 -10.84 -7.29 -14.48
CA SER A 235 -12.02 -7.77 -15.22
C SER A 235 -12.98 -8.55 -14.33
N ARG A 236 -12.45 -9.35 -13.39
CA ARG A 236 -13.28 -10.07 -12.40
C ARG A 236 -13.90 -9.12 -11.37
N LEU A 237 -13.15 -8.13 -10.90
CA LEU A 237 -13.65 -7.12 -9.95
C LEU A 237 -14.79 -6.32 -10.56
N THR A 238 -14.63 -5.83 -11.80
CA THR A 238 -15.69 -5.05 -12.49
C THR A 238 -16.93 -5.85 -12.85
N ALA A 239 -16.80 -7.16 -13.03
CA ALA A 239 -17.94 -8.05 -13.23
C ALA A 239 -18.71 -8.37 -11.93
N HIS A 240 -18.10 -8.12 -10.78
CA HIS A 240 -18.69 -8.36 -9.46
C HIS A 240 -19.54 -7.16 -9.03
N LYS A 241 -20.76 -7.44 -8.56
CA LYS A 241 -21.62 -6.41 -7.97
C LYS A 241 -21.26 -6.24 -6.49
N THR A 242 -20.85 -5.05 -6.12
CA THR A 242 -20.48 -4.71 -4.74
C THR A 242 -20.89 -3.28 -4.39
N GLU A 243 -21.13 -3.02 -3.13
CA GLU A 243 -21.38 -1.68 -2.58
C GLU A 243 -20.07 -0.89 -2.34
N THR A 244 -18.91 -1.54 -2.51
CA THR A 244 -17.61 -0.92 -2.25
C THR A 244 -17.17 0.00 -3.40
N VAL A 245 -16.20 0.87 -3.11
CA VAL A 245 -15.60 1.75 -4.11
C VAL A 245 -14.48 0.99 -4.83
N GLN A 246 -14.67 0.71 -6.12
CA GLN A 246 -13.63 0.09 -6.94
C GLN A 246 -13.32 1.00 -8.14
N ARG A 247 -12.06 1.43 -8.27
CA ARG A 247 -11.60 2.36 -9.31
C ARG A 247 -10.32 1.86 -9.97
N LEU A 248 -10.28 1.87 -11.30
CA LEU A 248 -9.06 1.77 -12.09
C LEU A 248 -8.76 3.14 -12.69
N VAL A 249 -7.55 3.64 -12.47
CA VAL A 249 -7.07 4.93 -12.99
C VAL A 249 -5.86 4.66 -13.88
N GLU A 250 -6.01 4.89 -15.16
CA GLU A 250 -4.92 4.77 -16.13
C GLU A 250 -4.28 6.13 -16.38
N LEU A 251 -2.97 6.23 -16.18
CA LEU A 251 -2.23 7.50 -16.31
C LEU A 251 -1.20 7.41 -17.44
N PRO A 252 -1.04 8.48 -18.26
CA PRO A 252 -0.05 8.54 -19.34
C PRO A 252 1.35 8.77 -18.77
N SER A 253 1.93 7.74 -18.17
CA SER A 253 3.21 7.81 -17.47
C SER A 253 3.95 6.47 -17.54
N ALA A 254 5.23 6.46 -17.18
CA ALA A 254 6.02 5.27 -16.92
C ALA A 254 5.83 4.78 -15.47
N HIS A 255 6.50 3.70 -15.08
CA HIS A 255 6.35 2.96 -13.82
C HIS A 255 6.32 3.82 -12.54
N GLY A 256 7.14 4.85 -12.45
CA GLY A 256 7.21 5.75 -11.29
C GLY A 256 6.16 6.86 -11.27
N PHE A 257 5.28 6.94 -12.27
CA PHE A 257 4.28 8.00 -12.44
C PHE A 257 4.86 9.43 -12.46
N CYS A 258 6.11 9.62 -12.88
CA CYS A 258 6.81 10.90 -12.76
C CYS A 258 6.09 12.07 -13.46
N ASN A 259 5.43 11.83 -14.58
CA ASN A 259 4.66 12.85 -15.31
C ASN A 259 3.25 13.06 -14.75
N SER A 260 2.80 12.27 -13.78
CA SER A 260 1.41 12.25 -13.31
C SER A 260 1.28 12.29 -11.79
N ARG A 261 2.34 12.73 -11.05
CA ARG A 261 2.37 12.70 -9.57
C ARG A 261 1.22 13.49 -8.93
N ILE A 262 0.92 14.69 -9.45
CA ILE A 262 -0.17 15.52 -8.94
C ILE A 262 -1.52 14.80 -9.09
N THR A 263 -1.76 14.21 -10.26
CA THR A 263 -3.01 13.47 -10.51
C THR A 263 -3.09 12.21 -9.63
N LEU A 264 -2.00 11.45 -9.50
CA LEU A 264 -1.94 10.27 -8.64
C LEU A 264 -2.27 10.62 -7.19
N ILE A 265 -1.65 11.67 -6.64
CA ILE A 265 -1.88 12.14 -5.28
C ILE A 265 -3.35 12.57 -5.10
N ARG A 266 -3.88 13.35 -6.06
CA ARG A 266 -5.27 13.82 -6.02
C ARG A 266 -6.26 12.66 -6.04
N GLU A 267 -6.13 11.75 -6.99
CA GLU A 267 -7.07 10.62 -7.14
C GLU A 267 -6.98 9.65 -5.94
N THR A 268 -5.77 9.47 -5.36
CA THR A 268 -5.61 8.72 -4.12
C THR A 268 -6.37 9.39 -2.97
N ALA A 269 -6.18 10.68 -2.76
CA ALA A 269 -6.87 11.42 -1.69
C ALA A 269 -8.39 11.39 -1.86
N LEU A 270 -8.90 11.58 -3.10
CA LEU A 270 -10.32 11.50 -3.43
C LEU A 270 -10.89 10.09 -3.22
N PHE A 271 -10.11 9.05 -3.47
CA PHE A 271 -10.53 7.68 -3.17
C PHE A 271 -10.66 7.46 -1.65
N LEU A 272 -9.66 7.86 -0.87
CA LEU A 272 -9.71 7.73 0.59
C LEU A 272 -10.93 8.49 1.15
N ASP A 273 -11.15 9.72 0.73
CA ASP A 273 -12.28 10.54 1.16
C ASP A 273 -13.64 9.92 0.80
N ALA A 274 -13.78 9.42 -0.42
CA ALA A 274 -14.99 8.74 -0.87
C ALA A 274 -15.29 7.47 -0.06
N VAL A 275 -14.25 6.72 0.34
CA VAL A 275 -14.38 5.52 1.18
C VAL A 275 -14.72 5.91 2.60
N LEU A 276 -14.08 6.91 3.19
CA LEU A 276 -14.29 7.36 4.56
C LEU A 276 -15.70 7.97 4.75
N SER A 277 -16.28 8.55 3.70
CA SER A 277 -17.64 9.11 3.71
C SER A 277 -18.74 8.05 3.76
N ARG A 278 -18.41 6.77 3.60
CA ARG A 278 -19.35 5.64 3.63
C ARG A 278 -19.30 4.90 4.96
N PRO A 279 -20.40 4.30 5.42
CA PRO A 279 -20.35 3.39 6.56
C PRO A 279 -19.43 2.20 6.26
N MET A 280 -18.87 1.59 7.31
CA MET A 280 -18.19 0.30 7.17
C MET A 280 -19.18 -0.75 6.68
N PRO A 281 -18.79 -1.62 5.72
CA PRO A 281 -19.57 -2.82 5.44
C PRO A 281 -19.70 -3.63 6.75
N THR A 282 -20.92 -3.96 7.13
CA THR A 282 -21.16 -4.83 8.29
C THR A 282 -20.73 -6.24 7.94
N ALA A 283 -20.03 -6.93 8.85
CA ALA A 283 -19.54 -8.30 8.62
C ALA A 283 -20.66 -9.33 8.34
N ASP A 284 -21.93 -8.95 8.56
CA ASP A 284 -23.09 -9.83 8.48
C ASP A 284 -24.18 -9.39 7.50
N GLY A 285 -23.89 -8.53 6.55
CA GLY A 285 -24.85 -8.16 5.48
C GLY A 285 -26.19 -7.58 5.98
N ALA A 286 -26.31 -7.18 7.24
CA ALA A 286 -27.46 -6.53 7.82
C ALA A 286 -27.19 -5.03 7.97
N SER A 287 -27.85 -4.22 7.14
CA SER A 287 -27.96 -2.77 7.35
C SER A 287 -28.73 -2.53 8.64
N LEU A 288 -28.12 -1.81 9.57
CA LEU A 288 -28.86 -1.13 10.65
C LEU A 288 -29.50 0.14 10.13
#